data_01601584b7d0f6615443c99ea12dacc7
#
_entry.id   01601584b7d0f6615443c99ea12dacc7
#
_cell.length_a   1.000
_cell.length_b   1.000
_cell.length_c   1.000
_cell.angle_alpha   90.00
_cell.angle_beta   90.00
_cell.angle_gamma   90.00
#
_symmetry.space_group_name_H-M   'P 1'
#
loop_
_entity.id
_entity.type
_entity.pdbx_description
1 polymer ?
#
loop_
_entity_poly.entity_id
_entity_poly.type
_entity_poly.pdbx_seq_one_letter_code
_entity_poly.pdbx_strand_id
1 'polypeptide(L)'
;FEALVYGWDFHPVTEMKIADHGDLPFDFTRPAQVPDQIEKYVEWMLEQDTMVLSIGGDHFISWPLIKAHSTKHGKPISMIHFDAHSDTWADEHEEGINHGTMFWHATKQGYIDPKTSAQIGLRTVNEDPLGFNIFDAPWVHKHGTDAVVEEVRRIVGDNKAYLTFDIDCLDPAFAPGTGTPVCGGLSTAQAREIIKGLSG
;
A
#
# COMPACT_ATOMS: atom_id res chain seq x y z
N PHE A 1 -16.57 14.21 -16.58
CA PHE A 1 -17.34 14.34 -15.33
C PHE A 1 -16.62 15.35 -14.45
N GLU A 2 -17.17 16.56 -14.32
CA GLU A 2 -16.50 17.70 -13.66
C GLU A 2 -17.02 17.94 -12.23
N ALA A 3 -17.45 16.91 -11.53
CA ALA A 3 -17.93 17.07 -10.17
C ALA A 3 -16.77 17.15 -9.18
N LEU A 4 -16.69 18.25 -8.44
CA LEU A 4 -15.81 18.35 -7.27
C LEU A 4 -16.22 17.30 -6.24
N VAL A 5 -15.25 16.54 -5.76
CA VAL A 5 -15.46 15.65 -4.63
C VAL A 5 -15.61 16.50 -3.37
N TYR A 6 -16.69 16.31 -2.64
CA TYR A 6 -16.95 17.05 -1.40
C TYR A 6 -15.76 16.95 -0.42
N GLY A 7 -15.33 18.11 0.06
CA GLY A 7 -14.18 18.20 0.98
C GLY A 7 -12.81 18.31 0.35
N TRP A 8 -12.73 18.47 -0.99
CA TRP A 8 -11.51 18.82 -1.70
C TRP A 8 -11.64 20.26 -2.24
N ASP A 9 -10.59 21.05 -2.07
CA ASP A 9 -10.57 22.46 -2.46
C ASP A 9 -10.05 22.66 -3.89
N PHE A 10 -9.75 21.59 -4.60
CA PHE A 10 -9.19 21.61 -5.95
C PHE A 10 -9.81 20.55 -6.85
N HIS A 11 -9.66 20.73 -8.14
CA HIS A 11 -10.14 19.82 -9.18
C HIS A 11 -8.95 19.02 -9.75
N PRO A 12 -8.73 17.76 -9.33
CA PRO A 12 -7.50 17.02 -9.69
C PRO A 12 -7.25 16.96 -11.20
N VAL A 13 -8.29 16.73 -12.00
CA VAL A 13 -8.17 16.57 -13.47
C VAL A 13 -7.78 17.87 -14.19
N THR A 14 -8.14 19.03 -13.62
CA THR A 14 -7.84 20.32 -14.23
C THR A 14 -6.57 20.96 -13.68
N GLU A 15 -6.21 20.65 -12.45
CA GLU A 15 -5.10 21.29 -11.74
C GLU A 15 -3.83 20.43 -11.70
N MET A 16 -3.97 19.12 -11.88
CA MET A 16 -2.85 18.19 -11.94
C MET A 16 -2.61 17.70 -13.38
N LYS A 17 -1.34 17.47 -13.70
CA LYS A 17 -0.97 16.80 -14.96
C LYS A 17 -1.09 15.28 -14.74
N ILE A 18 -2.23 14.73 -15.10
CA ILE A 18 -2.54 13.30 -14.95
C ILE A 18 -2.53 12.67 -16.35
N ALA A 19 -1.84 11.53 -16.49
CA ALA A 19 -1.86 10.72 -17.70
C ALA A 19 -2.23 9.27 -17.31
N ASP A 20 -3.20 8.72 -18.02
CA ASP A 20 -3.50 7.30 -17.99
C ASP A 20 -2.54 6.59 -18.94
N HIS A 21 -1.71 5.72 -18.40
CA HIS A 21 -0.68 4.98 -19.16
C HIS A 21 -1.19 3.63 -19.68
N GLY A 22 -2.44 3.28 -19.35
CA GLY A 22 -3.04 2.00 -19.68
C GLY A 22 -2.46 0.85 -18.86
N ASP A 23 -2.78 -0.36 -19.30
CA ASP A 23 -2.35 -1.58 -18.63
C ASP A 23 -0.93 -1.98 -19.06
N LEU A 24 -0.16 -2.51 -18.11
CA LEU A 24 1.10 -3.15 -18.43
C LEU A 24 0.83 -4.48 -19.14
N PRO A 25 1.30 -4.68 -20.37
CA PRO A 25 1.10 -5.93 -21.07
C PRO A 25 1.97 -7.04 -20.45
N PHE A 26 1.33 -8.12 -20.00
CA PHE A 26 2.00 -9.29 -19.47
C PHE A 26 1.96 -10.47 -20.43
N ASP A 27 3.02 -11.25 -20.45
CA ASP A 27 3.02 -12.59 -21.03
C ASP A 27 2.54 -13.60 -19.99
N PHE A 28 1.24 -13.93 -20.01
CA PHE A 28 0.63 -14.89 -19.08
C PHE A 28 1.21 -16.30 -19.17
N THR A 29 1.96 -16.60 -20.25
CA THR A 29 2.67 -17.88 -20.37
C THR A 29 3.99 -17.90 -19.59
N ARG A 30 4.43 -16.76 -19.08
CA ARG A 30 5.68 -16.58 -18.34
C ARG A 30 5.49 -15.80 -17.04
N PRO A 31 4.67 -16.31 -16.10
CA PRO A 31 4.31 -15.59 -14.88
C PRO A 31 5.54 -15.20 -14.03
N ALA A 32 6.60 -15.99 -14.06
CA ALA A 32 7.84 -15.68 -13.33
C ALA A 32 8.55 -14.39 -13.80
N GLN A 33 8.21 -13.85 -14.98
CA GLN A 33 8.80 -12.62 -15.51
C GLN A 33 7.97 -11.38 -15.16
N VAL A 34 6.75 -11.55 -14.65
CA VAL A 34 5.83 -10.44 -14.34
C VAL A 34 6.42 -9.44 -13.33
N PRO A 35 7.04 -9.87 -12.23
CA PRO A 35 7.64 -8.94 -11.28
C PRO A 35 8.72 -8.05 -11.90
N ASP A 36 9.62 -8.64 -12.67
CA ASP A 36 10.70 -7.89 -13.34
C ASP A 36 10.17 -6.92 -14.40
N GLN A 37 9.06 -7.28 -15.06
CA GLN A 37 8.41 -6.39 -16.03
C GLN A 37 7.78 -5.17 -15.32
N ILE A 38 7.09 -5.39 -14.21
CA ILE A 38 6.53 -4.31 -13.39
C ILE A 38 7.64 -3.39 -12.89
N GLU A 39 8.68 -3.95 -12.28
CA GLU A 39 9.80 -3.18 -11.75
C GLU A 39 10.41 -2.28 -12.80
N LYS A 40 10.85 -2.83 -13.94
CA LYS A 40 11.48 -2.07 -15.02
C LYS A 40 10.59 -0.98 -15.62
N TYR A 41 9.30 -1.27 -15.74
CA TYR A 41 8.35 -0.31 -16.27
C TYR A 41 8.16 0.89 -15.33
N VAL A 42 8.04 0.61 -14.04
CA VAL A 42 7.90 1.66 -13.03
C VAL A 42 9.21 2.43 -12.83
N GLU A 43 10.37 1.77 -12.86
CA GLU A 43 11.66 2.46 -12.86
C GLU A 43 11.75 3.47 -14.01
N TRP A 44 11.37 3.05 -15.23
CA TRP A 44 11.33 3.95 -16.38
C TRP A 44 10.38 5.15 -16.17
N MET A 45 9.21 4.94 -15.58
CA MET A 45 8.29 6.04 -15.23
C MET A 45 8.91 7.00 -14.22
N LEU A 46 9.53 6.46 -13.17
CA LEU A 46 10.16 7.25 -12.12
C LEU A 46 11.37 8.06 -12.60
N GLU A 47 12.04 7.65 -13.68
CA GLU A 47 13.09 8.44 -14.34
C GLU A 47 12.55 9.74 -14.92
N GLN A 48 11.28 9.81 -15.26
CA GLN A 48 10.61 10.99 -15.82
C GLN A 48 10.17 12.02 -14.77
N ASP A 49 10.58 11.87 -13.51
CA ASP A 49 10.19 12.71 -12.38
C ASP A 49 8.65 12.76 -12.20
N THR A 50 8.02 11.60 -12.32
CA THR A 50 6.58 11.42 -12.17
C THR A 50 6.24 10.69 -10.87
N MET A 51 5.07 10.97 -10.33
CA MET A 51 4.44 10.14 -9.30
C MET A 51 3.63 9.05 -10.00
N VAL A 52 3.81 7.80 -9.57
CA VAL A 52 3.10 6.65 -10.14
C VAL A 52 1.98 6.22 -9.21
N LEU A 53 0.75 6.16 -9.74
CA LEU A 53 -0.38 5.50 -9.09
C LEU A 53 -0.63 4.17 -9.83
N SER A 54 -0.38 3.07 -9.16
CA SER A 54 -0.61 1.74 -9.69
C SER A 54 -1.95 1.19 -9.20
N ILE A 55 -2.75 0.64 -10.12
CA ILE A 55 -4.00 -0.03 -9.81
C ILE A 55 -3.82 -1.48 -10.21
N GLY A 56 -3.98 -2.38 -9.27
CA GLY A 56 -3.77 -3.80 -9.49
C GLY A 56 -5.00 -4.63 -9.26
N GLY A 57 -4.80 -5.91 -9.44
CA GLY A 57 -5.58 -7.02 -8.99
C GLY A 57 -4.98 -7.60 -7.72
N ASP A 58 -4.01 -8.51 -7.84
CA ASP A 58 -3.36 -9.16 -6.71
C ASP A 58 -2.40 -8.19 -5.99
N HIS A 59 -2.45 -8.17 -4.65
CA HIS A 59 -1.63 -7.27 -3.84
C HIS A 59 -0.12 -7.54 -3.97
N PHE A 60 0.26 -8.72 -4.42
CA PHE A 60 1.63 -9.09 -4.74
C PHE A 60 2.37 -8.05 -5.60
N ILE A 61 1.68 -7.33 -6.48
CA ILE A 61 2.29 -6.29 -7.33
C ILE A 61 3.02 -5.23 -6.52
N SER A 62 2.66 -5.02 -5.25
CA SER A 62 3.33 -4.06 -4.37
C SER A 62 4.80 -4.40 -4.14
N TRP A 63 5.22 -5.67 -4.23
CA TRP A 63 6.63 -6.01 -4.06
C TRP A 63 7.54 -5.42 -5.14
N PRO A 64 7.32 -5.65 -6.46
CA PRO A 64 8.15 -5.03 -7.50
C PRO A 64 8.01 -3.51 -7.55
N LEU A 65 6.83 -2.96 -7.20
CA LEU A 65 6.63 -1.52 -7.10
C LEU A 65 7.48 -0.89 -5.99
N ILE A 66 7.47 -1.46 -4.79
CA ILE A 66 8.31 -1.02 -3.67
C ILE A 66 9.78 -1.12 -4.02
N LYS A 67 10.19 -2.19 -4.70
CA LYS A 67 11.58 -2.39 -5.14
C LYS A 67 12.02 -1.26 -6.07
N ALA A 68 11.22 -0.89 -7.08
CA ALA A 68 11.50 0.22 -7.98
C ALA A 68 11.60 1.57 -7.24
N HIS A 69 10.61 1.87 -6.37
CA HIS A 69 10.62 3.11 -5.58
C HIS A 69 11.80 3.16 -4.59
N SER A 70 12.09 2.06 -3.91
CA SER A 70 13.23 1.96 -2.98
C SER A 70 14.56 2.19 -3.70
N THR A 71 14.71 1.66 -4.91
CA THR A 71 15.89 1.90 -5.76
C THR A 71 16.01 3.38 -6.13
N LYS A 72 14.91 4.02 -6.54
CA LYS A 72 14.88 5.43 -6.93
C LYS A 72 15.20 6.38 -5.77
N HIS A 73 14.66 6.12 -4.57
CA HIS A 73 14.69 7.05 -3.44
C HIS A 73 15.77 6.74 -2.40
N GLY A 74 16.49 5.65 -2.56
CA GLY A 74 17.43 5.13 -1.57
C GLY A 74 16.76 4.14 -0.61
N LYS A 75 17.43 3.04 -0.33
CA LYS A 75 16.94 1.98 0.57
C LYS A 75 17.29 2.28 2.02
N PRO A 76 16.48 1.81 2.95
CA PRO A 76 15.06 1.41 2.82
C PRO A 76 14.13 2.62 2.75
N ILE A 77 12.88 2.40 2.31
CA ILE A 77 11.80 3.39 2.40
C ILE A 77 10.80 2.97 3.49
N SER A 78 9.97 3.90 3.93
CA SER A 78 8.83 3.60 4.79
C SER A 78 7.66 3.03 3.98
N MET A 79 6.80 2.24 4.61
CA MET A 79 5.54 1.75 4.04
C MET A 79 4.36 2.19 4.90
N ILE A 80 3.32 2.70 4.24
CA ILE A 80 2.01 2.94 4.84
C ILE A 80 1.05 1.95 4.19
N HIS A 81 0.63 0.94 4.93
CA HIS A 81 -0.11 -0.21 4.42
C HIS A 81 -1.50 -0.27 5.02
N PHE A 82 -2.52 -0.23 4.16
CA PHE A 82 -3.93 -0.45 4.52
C PHE A 82 -4.34 -1.84 4.08
N ASP A 83 -4.83 -2.66 5.02
CA ASP A 83 -5.18 -4.06 4.75
C ASP A 83 -5.94 -4.68 5.92
N ALA A 84 -6.64 -5.78 5.68
CA ALA A 84 -7.11 -6.68 6.72
C ALA A 84 -6.02 -7.64 7.21
N HIS A 85 -4.99 -7.84 6.39
CA HIS A 85 -3.91 -8.80 6.55
C HIS A 85 -2.55 -8.09 6.70
N SER A 86 -1.59 -8.78 7.28
CA SER A 86 -0.24 -8.19 7.42
C SER A 86 0.61 -8.30 6.16
N ASP A 87 0.36 -9.32 5.34
CA ASP A 87 1.13 -9.69 4.14
C ASP A 87 2.65 -9.85 4.41
N THR A 88 2.96 -10.19 5.66
CA THR A 88 4.32 -10.37 6.18
C THR A 88 4.56 -11.78 6.70
N TRP A 89 3.74 -12.78 6.27
CA TRP A 89 3.98 -14.17 6.67
C TRP A 89 5.33 -14.64 6.14
N ALA A 90 6.05 -15.37 7.00
CA ALA A 90 7.34 -15.93 6.61
C ALA A 90 7.18 -16.96 5.49
N ASP A 91 8.04 -16.88 4.49
CA ASP A 91 8.11 -17.88 3.42
C ASP A 91 9.04 -19.02 3.85
N GLU A 92 8.59 -19.83 4.82
CA GLU A 92 9.38 -20.92 5.42
C GLU A 92 9.67 -22.08 4.45
N HIS A 93 8.86 -22.20 3.41
CA HIS A 93 8.95 -23.29 2.44
C HIS A 93 9.54 -22.86 1.10
N GLU A 94 10.01 -21.60 1.00
CA GLU A 94 10.55 -21.03 -0.23
C GLU A 94 9.57 -21.19 -1.43
N GLU A 95 8.26 -21.07 -1.17
CA GLU A 95 7.23 -21.20 -2.20
C GLU A 95 7.22 -19.98 -3.15
N GLY A 96 8.00 -18.99 -2.80
CA GLY A 96 8.14 -17.76 -3.55
C GLY A 96 7.24 -16.62 -3.06
N ILE A 97 7.46 -15.48 -3.67
CA ILE A 97 6.79 -14.24 -3.28
C ILE A 97 5.34 -14.27 -3.77
N ASN A 98 4.40 -14.08 -2.86
CA ASN A 98 2.96 -13.97 -3.12
C ASN A 98 2.36 -12.85 -2.24
N HIS A 99 1.04 -12.60 -2.36
CA HIS A 99 0.38 -11.52 -1.62
C HIS A 99 0.47 -11.68 -0.09
N GLY A 100 0.62 -12.88 0.46
CA GLY A 100 0.78 -13.09 1.91
C GLY A 100 2.21 -12.93 2.40
N THR A 101 3.24 -13.06 1.53
CA THR A 101 4.66 -13.08 1.90
C THR A 101 5.46 -11.90 1.38
N MET A 102 4.87 -11.08 0.51
CA MET A 102 5.60 -10.05 -0.24
C MET A 102 6.31 -9.01 0.64
N PHE A 103 5.70 -8.56 1.72
CA PHE A 103 6.32 -7.59 2.62
C PHE A 103 7.33 -8.21 3.56
N TRP A 104 7.22 -9.51 3.86
CA TRP A 104 8.30 -10.24 4.50
C TRP A 104 9.56 -10.22 3.63
N HIS A 105 9.43 -10.58 2.35
CA HIS A 105 10.54 -10.54 1.39
C HIS A 105 11.09 -9.11 1.23
N ALA A 106 10.23 -8.10 1.04
CA ALA A 106 10.65 -6.71 0.89
C ALA A 106 11.44 -6.20 2.11
N THR A 107 11.03 -6.61 3.31
CA THR A 107 11.72 -6.29 4.57
C THR A 107 13.07 -7.00 4.66
N LYS A 108 13.11 -8.31 4.41
CA LYS A 108 14.35 -9.10 4.47
C LYS A 108 15.37 -8.65 3.41
N GLN A 109 14.90 -8.19 2.27
CA GLN A 109 15.74 -7.66 1.18
C GLN A 109 16.18 -6.20 1.41
N GLY A 110 15.70 -5.55 2.49
CA GLY A 110 16.09 -4.19 2.86
C GLY A 110 15.46 -3.10 1.98
N TYR A 111 14.29 -3.35 1.37
CA TYR A 111 13.52 -2.35 0.64
C TYR A 111 12.63 -1.52 1.55
N ILE A 112 12.15 -2.10 2.64
CA ILE A 112 11.29 -1.47 3.65
C ILE A 112 12.00 -1.45 4.99
N ASP A 113 11.89 -0.31 5.71
CA ASP A 113 12.20 -0.24 7.14
C ASP A 113 10.90 -0.38 7.95
N PRO A 114 10.67 -1.52 8.61
CA PRO A 114 9.46 -1.72 9.39
C PRO A 114 9.33 -0.76 10.58
N LYS A 115 10.44 -0.25 11.12
CA LYS A 115 10.42 0.66 12.28
C LYS A 115 9.84 2.03 11.94
N THR A 116 9.97 2.44 10.66
CA THR A 116 9.43 3.70 10.16
C THR A 116 8.17 3.50 9.29
N SER A 117 7.60 2.29 9.33
CA SER A 117 6.43 1.88 8.57
C SER A 117 5.24 1.60 9.47
N ALA A 118 4.04 1.73 8.91
CA ALA A 118 2.78 1.51 9.62
C ALA A 118 1.84 0.59 8.82
N GLN A 119 1.13 -0.30 9.52
CA GLN A 119 0.05 -1.13 8.99
C GLN A 119 -1.26 -0.74 9.66
N ILE A 120 -2.31 -0.51 8.87
CA ILE A 120 -3.58 0.09 9.32
C ILE A 120 -4.74 -0.81 8.91
N GLY A 121 -5.61 -1.15 9.87
CA GLY A 121 -6.83 -1.89 9.59
C GLY A 121 -6.73 -3.40 9.75
N LEU A 122 -5.57 -3.93 10.15
CA LEU A 122 -5.36 -5.36 10.33
C LEU A 122 -6.38 -5.96 11.30
N ARG A 123 -6.84 -7.16 11.00
CA ARG A 123 -7.73 -7.94 11.87
C ARG A 123 -7.58 -9.45 11.70
N THR A 124 -6.46 -9.83 11.10
CA THR A 124 -5.95 -11.21 11.10
C THR A 124 -4.70 -11.30 11.95
N VAL A 125 -4.38 -12.47 12.43
CA VAL A 125 -3.24 -12.68 13.33
C VAL A 125 -2.01 -13.12 12.52
N ASN A 126 -0.91 -12.40 12.70
CA ASN A 126 0.42 -12.87 12.35
C ASN A 126 1.29 -12.76 13.60
N GLU A 127 1.90 -13.87 14.04
CA GLU A 127 2.66 -13.94 15.29
C GLU A 127 3.99 -13.16 15.22
N ASP A 128 4.55 -12.96 14.03
CA ASP A 128 5.75 -12.15 13.81
C ASP A 128 5.43 -10.88 13.01
N PRO A 129 5.24 -9.73 13.68
CA PRO A 129 4.97 -8.45 13.02
C PRO A 129 6.21 -7.83 12.38
N LEU A 130 7.37 -8.48 12.35
CA LEU A 130 8.65 -8.00 11.79
C LEU A 130 9.09 -6.60 12.29
N GLY A 131 8.47 -6.10 13.35
CA GLY A 131 8.75 -4.77 13.91
C GLY A 131 7.96 -3.63 13.27
N PHE A 132 6.94 -3.91 12.46
CA PHE A 132 6.01 -2.91 11.98
C PHE A 132 5.18 -2.30 13.11
N ASN A 133 4.80 -1.04 12.95
CA ASN A 133 3.86 -0.38 13.83
C ASN A 133 2.43 -0.69 13.35
N ILE A 134 1.64 -1.36 14.18
CA ILE A 134 0.31 -1.85 13.79
C ILE A 134 -0.78 -1.01 14.47
N PHE A 135 -1.67 -0.46 13.64
CA PHE A 135 -2.92 0.18 14.03
C PHE A 135 -4.07 -0.69 13.52
N ASP A 136 -4.38 -1.76 14.25
CA ASP A 136 -5.42 -2.70 13.86
C ASP A 136 -6.81 -2.03 13.80
N ALA A 137 -7.78 -2.67 13.16
CA ALA A 137 -9.11 -2.10 13.00
C ALA A 137 -9.78 -1.77 14.35
N PRO A 138 -9.72 -2.62 15.39
CA PRO A 138 -10.19 -2.26 16.72
C PRO A 138 -9.54 -1.02 17.32
N TRP A 139 -8.24 -0.84 17.11
CA TRP A 139 -7.52 0.35 17.57
C TRP A 139 -8.03 1.61 16.85
N VAL A 140 -8.18 1.55 15.52
CA VAL A 140 -8.70 2.67 14.70
C VAL A 140 -10.13 3.02 15.14
N HIS A 141 -10.99 2.03 15.35
CA HIS A 141 -12.36 2.26 15.82
C HIS A 141 -12.42 2.93 17.20
N LYS A 142 -11.48 2.60 18.07
CA LYS A 142 -11.42 3.13 19.43
C LYS A 142 -10.85 4.55 19.49
N HIS A 143 -9.82 4.85 18.72
CA HIS A 143 -9.03 6.10 18.86
C HIS A 143 -9.34 7.13 17.78
N GLY A 144 -9.97 6.71 16.66
CA GLY A 144 -10.35 7.61 15.57
C GLY A 144 -9.24 7.85 14.55
N THR A 145 -9.63 8.48 13.45
CA THR A 145 -8.77 8.71 12.28
C THR A 145 -7.63 9.70 12.55
N ASP A 146 -7.90 10.75 13.34
CA ASP A 146 -6.89 11.76 13.66
C ASP A 146 -5.71 11.17 14.43
N ALA A 147 -5.99 10.27 15.38
CA ALA A 147 -4.95 9.59 16.15
C ALA A 147 -4.05 8.70 15.25
N VAL A 148 -4.66 8.02 14.26
CA VAL A 148 -3.90 7.25 13.25
C VAL A 148 -2.99 8.17 12.46
N VAL A 149 -3.51 9.29 11.96
CA VAL A 149 -2.74 10.26 11.17
C VAL A 149 -1.56 10.82 11.96
N GLU A 150 -1.79 11.21 13.21
CA GLU A 150 -0.75 11.73 14.10
C GLU A 150 0.38 10.72 14.31
N GLU A 151 0.02 9.49 14.67
CA GLU A 151 1.00 8.42 14.93
C GLU A 151 1.76 8.01 13.66
N VAL A 152 1.07 7.85 12.53
CA VAL A 152 1.72 7.48 11.27
C VAL A 152 2.69 8.57 10.83
N ARG A 153 2.29 9.85 10.90
CA ARG A 153 3.20 10.97 10.61
C ARG A 153 4.42 10.99 11.52
N ARG A 154 4.23 10.74 12.80
CA ARG A 154 5.33 10.66 13.77
C ARG A 154 6.30 9.51 13.45
N ILE A 155 5.78 8.34 13.05
CA ILE A 155 6.57 7.14 12.74
C ILE A 155 7.34 7.31 11.43
N VAL A 156 6.67 7.76 10.38
CA VAL A 156 7.27 7.97 9.06
C VAL A 156 8.26 9.14 9.07
N GLY A 157 7.93 10.21 9.79
CA GLY A 157 8.75 11.41 9.81
C GLY A 157 9.03 11.98 8.42
N ASP A 158 10.28 12.31 8.15
CA ASP A 158 10.73 12.86 6.86
C ASP A 158 11.13 11.78 5.83
N ASN A 159 10.90 10.50 6.13
CA ASN A 159 11.26 9.42 5.23
C ASN A 159 10.36 9.41 3.98
N LYS A 160 10.92 8.97 2.87
CA LYS A 160 10.11 8.62 1.70
C LYS A 160 9.25 7.42 2.02
N ALA A 161 7.96 7.51 1.75
CA ALA A 161 6.99 6.47 2.03
C ALA A 161 6.30 5.98 0.77
N TYR A 162 6.10 4.68 0.69
CA TYR A 162 5.21 4.03 -0.28
C TYR A 162 3.88 3.74 0.40
N LEU A 163 2.78 4.27 -0.15
CA LEU A 163 1.44 3.95 0.32
C LEU A 163 0.86 2.81 -0.53
N THR A 164 0.40 1.77 0.14
CA THR A 164 -0.31 0.66 -0.48
C THR A 164 -1.66 0.46 0.21
N PHE A 165 -2.67 0.15 -0.59
CA PHE A 165 -4.04 0.05 -0.13
C PHE A 165 -4.69 -1.21 -0.71
N ASP A 166 -4.84 -2.24 0.13
CA ASP A 166 -5.72 -3.35 -0.20
C ASP A 166 -7.16 -2.96 0.10
N ILE A 167 -8.06 -3.27 -0.83
CA ILE A 167 -9.47 -2.91 -0.70
C ILE A 167 -10.14 -3.62 0.47
N ASP A 168 -9.59 -4.75 0.90
CA ASP A 168 -10.13 -5.51 2.02
C ASP A 168 -9.83 -4.90 3.40
N CYS A 169 -9.02 -3.83 3.47
CA CYS A 169 -8.93 -3.00 4.69
C CYS A 169 -10.31 -2.45 5.07
N LEU A 170 -11.16 -2.24 4.08
CA LEU A 170 -12.55 -1.84 4.28
C LEU A 170 -13.38 -3.01 4.80
N ASP A 171 -14.42 -2.69 5.56
CA ASP A 171 -15.40 -3.70 5.94
C ASP A 171 -16.13 -4.25 4.70
N PRO A 172 -16.42 -5.56 4.63
CA PRO A 172 -17.16 -6.16 3.51
C PRO A 172 -18.52 -5.52 3.22
N ALA A 173 -19.09 -4.80 4.17
CA ALA A 173 -20.30 -4.02 3.95
C ALA A 173 -20.09 -2.87 2.94
N PHE A 174 -18.85 -2.38 2.79
CA PHE A 174 -18.47 -1.32 1.85
C PHE A 174 -17.77 -1.87 0.60
N ALA A 175 -16.98 -2.93 0.76
CA ALA A 175 -16.17 -3.51 -0.31
C ALA A 175 -16.27 -5.05 -0.30
N PRO A 176 -17.40 -5.63 -0.77
CA PRO A 176 -17.60 -7.08 -0.76
C PRO A 176 -16.83 -7.83 -1.85
N GLY A 177 -16.32 -7.13 -2.86
CA GLY A 177 -15.71 -7.71 -4.07
C GLY A 177 -14.20 -7.94 -3.92
N THR A 178 -13.77 -8.59 -2.86
CA THR A 178 -12.37 -8.96 -2.63
C THR A 178 -12.20 -10.45 -2.36
N GLY A 179 -10.97 -10.98 -2.48
CA GLY A 179 -10.67 -12.41 -2.37
C GLY A 179 -10.74 -12.94 -0.95
N THR A 180 -10.32 -12.17 0.03
CA THR A 180 -10.17 -12.58 1.44
C THR A 180 -10.84 -11.62 2.43
N PRO A 181 -12.18 -11.39 2.30
CA PRO A 181 -12.87 -10.40 3.13
C PRO A 181 -12.89 -10.82 4.61
N VAL A 182 -12.61 -9.87 5.49
CA VAL A 182 -12.71 -10.05 6.95
C VAL A 182 -13.63 -8.97 7.53
N CYS A 183 -14.59 -9.34 8.37
CA CYS A 183 -15.52 -8.39 9.00
C CYS A 183 -14.82 -7.51 10.05
N GLY A 184 -15.43 -6.36 10.37
CA GLY A 184 -14.91 -5.43 11.37
C GLY A 184 -13.87 -4.45 10.81
N GLY A 185 -13.85 -4.26 9.49
CA GLY A 185 -12.93 -3.36 8.78
C GLY A 185 -13.28 -1.88 8.90
N LEU A 186 -12.53 -1.06 8.19
CA LEU A 186 -12.73 0.37 8.14
C LEU A 186 -13.95 0.72 7.28
N SER A 187 -14.62 1.81 7.61
CA SER A 187 -15.56 2.45 6.70
C SER A 187 -14.79 3.21 5.61
N THR A 188 -15.44 3.44 4.46
CA THR A 188 -14.88 4.28 3.40
C THR A 188 -14.58 5.71 3.87
N ALA A 189 -15.38 6.22 4.81
CA ALA A 189 -15.14 7.54 5.41
C ALA A 189 -13.85 7.56 6.22
N GLN A 190 -13.62 6.56 7.09
CA GLN A 190 -12.40 6.47 7.88
C GLN A 190 -11.14 6.35 7.00
N ALA A 191 -11.16 5.45 6.01
CA ALA A 191 -10.03 5.28 5.11
C ALA A 191 -9.71 6.58 4.35
N ARG A 192 -10.73 7.25 3.81
CA ARG A 192 -10.57 8.54 3.12
C ARG A 192 -10.00 9.63 4.03
N GLU A 193 -10.51 9.76 5.27
CA GLU A 193 -10.02 10.76 6.22
C GLU A 193 -8.55 10.52 6.61
N ILE A 194 -8.16 9.26 6.82
CA ILE A 194 -6.76 8.91 7.11
C ILE A 194 -5.87 9.26 5.92
N ILE A 195 -6.23 8.82 4.69
CA ILE A 195 -5.43 9.13 3.49
C ILE A 195 -5.31 10.64 3.29
N LYS A 196 -6.42 11.38 3.43
CA LYS A 196 -6.42 12.84 3.33
C LYS A 196 -5.54 13.49 4.41
N GLY A 197 -5.60 12.98 5.63
CA GLY A 197 -4.77 13.47 6.72
C GLY A 197 -3.28 13.17 6.54
N LEU A 198 -2.90 12.14 5.78
CA LEU A 198 -1.51 11.81 5.48
C LEU A 198 -0.95 12.59 4.28
N SER A 199 -1.80 13.10 3.39
CA SER A 199 -1.39 13.94 2.26
C SER A 199 -1.13 15.38 2.73
N GLY A 200 0.10 15.84 2.74
CA GLY A 200 0.46 17.24 3.04
C GLY A 200 1.45 17.41 4.13
#